data_9cf010764e099aa455c495c121ffb344
#
_entry.id   9cf010764e099aa455c495c121ffb344
#
_cell.length_a   1.000
_cell.length_b   1.000
_cell.length_c   1.000
_cell.angle_alpha   90.00
_cell.angle_beta   90.00
_cell.angle_gamma   90.00
#
_symmetry.space_group_name_H-M   'P 1'
#
loop_
_entity.id
_entity.type
_entity.pdbx_description
1 polymer ?
#
loop_
_entity_poly.entity_id
_entity_poly.type
_entity_poly.pdbx_seq_one_letter_code
_entity_poly.pdbx_strand_id
1 'polypeptide(L)'
;MRNIDQLTLWREEVGRHLLKLDFRPHGDVPFSARISPVFMDGETRVTKVSMSPGTTFRDPALARDGSSTYALILARRKSLHICHAGKEIDLPAGGVTLLRNWEPGAIAGGRGLDFAAVVVPQCELVRRGVETGDALAACFDPRNAMLRLLYAYLRALTGGEPLQSPDARATVACHLADLVGLVVAGRKADSQDPYQKPIRQARIIEAIGYIEHHFQDAELTAGKVAAAIGVSSRYLEYLFKLSGGSYSARVRNLRLVLARNLLMDSCNTGRRIVDLALDAGFSDLSHFNRQYRERYGETPSTTRANASRSPPTPVR
;
A
#
# COMPACT_ATOMS: atom_id res chain seq x y z
N MET A 1 4.28 -38.40 9.72
CA MET A 1 3.99 -37.22 8.91
C MET A 1 3.08 -36.31 9.71
N ARG A 2 3.52 -35.09 10.09
CA ARG A 2 2.65 -34.12 10.76
C ARG A 2 1.60 -33.66 9.75
N ASN A 3 0.34 -33.82 10.12
CA ASN A 3 -0.77 -33.28 9.34
C ASN A 3 -0.72 -31.74 9.48
N ILE A 4 -0.04 -31.06 8.55
CA ILE A 4 0.03 -29.60 8.58
C ILE A 4 -1.37 -29.11 8.15
N ASP A 5 -2.01 -28.35 9.03
CA ASP A 5 -3.31 -27.76 8.76
C ASP A 5 -3.25 -26.84 7.52
N GLN A 6 -4.22 -26.94 6.64
CA GLN A 6 -4.31 -26.12 5.42
C GLN A 6 -4.22 -24.61 5.71
N LEU A 7 -4.72 -24.17 6.86
CA LEU A 7 -4.63 -22.79 7.29
C LEU A 7 -3.18 -22.39 7.61
N THR A 8 -2.42 -23.29 8.24
CA THR A 8 -1.00 -23.05 8.54
C THR A 8 -0.17 -22.93 7.27
N LEU A 9 -0.38 -23.82 6.30
CA LEU A 9 0.26 -23.74 4.98
C LEU A 9 -0.10 -22.42 4.27
N TRP A 10 -1.37 -22.05 4.30
CA TRP A 10 -1.82 -20.79 3.69
C TRP A 10 -1.15 -19.56 4.34
N ARG A 11 -1.02 -19.56 5.66
CA ARG A 11 -0.34 -18.48 6.40
C ARG A 11 1.12 -18.34 5.99
N GLU A 12 1.80 -19.46 5.84
CA GLU A 12 3.23 -19.48 5.51
C GLU A 12 3.51 -19.13 4.06
N GLU A 13 2.71 -19.65 3.11
CA GLU A 13 3.01 -19.50 1.70
C GLU A 13 2.33 -18.29 1.05
N VAL A 14 1.11 -17.96 1.45
CA VAL A 14 0.27 -16.98 0.74
C VAL A 14 -0.09 -15.79 1.62
N GLY A 15 -0.62 -16.02 2.82
CA GLY A 15 -1.19 -14.98 3.65
C GLY A 15 -0.14 -13.95 4.06
N ARG A 16 0.96 -14.41 4.63
CA ARG A 16 2.02 -13.53 5.16
C ARG A 16 2.98 -13.05 4.09
N HIS A 17 3.21 -13.82 3.05
CA HIS A 17 4.18 -13.45 2.01
C HIS A 17 3.56 -12.61 0.89
N LEU A 18 2.44 -13.05 0.33
CA LEU A 18 1.84 -12.38 -0.83
C LEU A 18 0.94 -11.19 -0.44
N LEU A 19 0.05 -11.38 0.54
CA LEU A 19 -0.95 -10.38 0.90
C LEU A 19 -0.69 -9.69 2.23
N LYS A 20 0.24 -10.20 3.05
CA LYS A 20 0.51 -9.72 4.42
C LYS A 20 -0.76 -9.71 5.29
N LEU A 21 -1.53 -10.77 5.19
CA LEU A 21 -2.80 -10.99 5.89
C LEU A 21 -2.71 -12.24 6.75
N ASP A 22 -3.46 -12.27 7.82
CA ASP A 22 -3.78 -13.51 8.54
C ASP A 22 -5.29 -13.79 8.46
N PHE A 23 -5.70 -15.00 8.85
CA PHE A 23 -7.08 -15.43 8.77
C PHE A 23 -7.51 -16.16 10.04
N ARG A 24 -8.73 -15.85 10.52
CA ARG A 24 -9.40 -16.53 11.62
C ARG A 24 -10.71 -17.12 11.12
N PRO A 25 -10.87 -18.45 11.10
CA PRO A 25 -12.11 -19.11 10.72
C PRO A 25 -13.27 -18.75 11.67
N HIS A 26 -14.49 -18.77 11.17
CA HIS A 26 -15.71 -18.69 11.97
C HIS A 26 -16.34 -20.08 12.06
N GLY A 27 -16.52 -20.60 13.28
CA GLY A 27 -17.08 -21.93 13.53
C GLY A 27 -16.19 -23.08 13.06
N ASP A 28 -16.76 -24.28 12.93
CA ASP A 28 -16.06 -25.51 12.58
C ASP A 28 -16.02 -25.79 11.06
N VAL A 29 -16.21 -24.76 10.24
CA VAL A 29 -16.17 -24.92 8.78
C VAL A 29 -14.72 -25.15 8.34
N PRO A 30 -14.45 -26.19 7.54
CA PRO A 30 -13.11 -26.43 6.99
C PRO A 30 -12.57 -25.19 6.26
N PHE A 31 -11.32 -24.85 6.53
CA PHE A 31 -10.67 -23.74 5.85
C PHE A 31 -10.51 -24.03 4.36
N SER A 32 -10.91 -23.07 3.54
CA SER A 32 -10.60 -23.06 2.12
C SER A 32 -10.30 -21.63 1.68
N ALA A 33 -9.30 -21.47 0.84
CA ALA A 33 -8.94 -20.18 0.25
C ALA A 33 -8.56 -20.37 -1.21
N ARG A 34 -9.08 -19.50 -2.05
CA ARG A 34 -8.65 -19.35 -3.44
C ARG A 34 -8.25 -17.90 -3.66
N ILE A 35 -7.00 -17.70 -3.94
CA ILE A 35 -6.42 -16.39 -4.29
C ILE A 35 -5.95 -16.48 -5.72
N SER A 36 -6.50 -15.63 -6.57
CA SER A 36 -6.19 -15.62 -8.00
C SER A 36 -5.63 -14.23 -8.35
N PRO A 37 -4.32 -14.10 -8.54
CA PRO A 37 -3.74 -12.89 -9.09
C PRO A 37 -4.26 -12.72 -10.52
N VAL A 38 -4.74 -11.51 -10.83
CA VAL A 38 -5.23 -11.10 -12.15
C VAL A 38 -4.20 -10.25 -12.85
N PHE A 39 -3.53 -9.40 -12.08
CA PHE A 39 -2.50 -8.49 -12.57
C PHE A 39 -1.51 -8.19 -11.46
N MET A 40 -0.23 -8.08 -11.81
CA MET A 40 0.84 -7.67 -10.89
C MET A 40 1.92 -6.90 -11.67
N ASP A 41 2.24 -5.69 -11.19
CA ASP A 41 3.38 -4.89 -11.65
C ASP A 41 3.85 -4.00 -10.50
N GLY A 42 5.06 -4.23 -10.01
CA GLY A 42 5.56 -3.57 -8.81
C GLY A 42 4.62 -3.76 -7.62
N GLU A 43 4.20 -2.66 -6.99
CA GLU A 43 3.23 -2.66 -5.91
C GLU A 43 1.77 -2.63 -6.41
N THR A 44 1.54 -2.34 -7.70
CA THR A 44 0.18 -2.35 -8.29
C THR A 44 -0.24 -3.78 -8.57
N ARG A 45 -1.38 -4.18 -8.04
CA ARG A 45 -1.90 -5.53 -8.22
C ARG A 45 -3.41 -5.60 -8.19
N VAL A 46 -3.95 -6.56 -8.91
CA VAL A 46 -5.35 -6.95 -8.87
C VAL A 46 -5.42 -8.41 -8.47
N THR A 47 -6.14 -8.71 -7.41
CA THR A 47 -6.26 -10.05 -6.86
C THR A 47 -7.72 -10.37 -6.57
N LYS A 48 -8.18 -11.56 -6.96
CA LYS A 48 -9.47 -12.11 -6.54
C LYS A 48 -9.27 -13.02 -5.35
N VAL A 49 -10.08 -12.83 -4.31
CA VAL A 49 -10.03 -13.58 -3.06
C VAL A 49 -11.37 -14.23 -2.82
N SER A 50 -11.37 -15.54 -2.60
CA SER A 50 -12.54 -16.30 -2.13
C SER A 50 -12.10 -17.22 -1.01
N MET A 51 -12.74 -17.10 0.16
CA MET A 51 -12.36 -17.86 1.35
C MET A 51 -13.62 -18.37 2.08
N SER A 52 -13.43 -19.42 2.88
CA SER A 52 -14.44 -19.92 3.81
C SER A 52 -14.91 -18.82 4.80
N PRO A 53 -16.02 -19.04 5.56
CA PRO A 53 -16.47 -18.10 6.58
C PRO A 53 -15.34 -17.79 7.58
N GLY A 54 -15.13 -16.51 7.85
CA GLY A 54 -14.06 -16.07 8.74
C GLY A 54 -13.75 -14.58 8.61
N THR A 55 -12.66 -14.20 9.25
CA THR A 55 -12.12 -12.84 9.23
C THR A 55 -10.69 -12.88 8.75
N THR A 56 -10.40 -12.20 7.64
CA THR A 56 -9.01 -11.85 7.27
C THR A 56 -8.65 -10.52 7.92
N PHE A 57 -7.43 -10.39 8.39
CA PHE A 57 -7.00 -9.19 9.12
C PHE A 57 -5.53 -8.88 8.93
N ARG A 58 -5.21 -7.62 9.13
CA ARG A 58 -3.86 -7.10 9.31
C ARG A 58 -3.79 -6.53 10.73
N ASP A 59 -3.08 -7.21 11.60
CA ASP A 59 -2.75 -6.68 12.91
C ASP A 59 -1.67 -5.58 12.83
N PRO A 60 -1.34 -4.88 13.92
CA PRO A 60 -0.29 -3.86 13.90
C PRO A 60 1.09 -4.39 13.47
N ALA A 61 1.39 -5.68 13.67
CA ALA A 61 2.67 -6.26 13.26
C ALA A 61 2.70 -6.47 11.73
N LEU A 62 1.64 -7.03 11.16
CA LEU A 62 1.49 -7.23 9.72
C LEU A 62 1.40 -5.89 8.96
N ALA A 63 0.79 -4.86 9.56
CA ALA A 63 0.68 -3.53 8.96
C ALA A 63 1.99 -2.76 8.90
N ARG A 64 3.02 -3.17 9.69
CA ARG A 64 4.37 -2.57 9.69
C ARG A 64 5.31 -3.11 8.60
N ASP A 65 4.80 -3.84 7.63
CA ASP A 65 5.60 -4.45 6.56
C ASP A 65 6.21 -3.44 5.56
N GLY A 66 5.98 -2.17 5.78
CA GLY A 66 6.48 -1.09 4.95
C GLY A 66 5.62 -0.78 3.73
N SER A 67 4.48 -1.43 3.57
CA SER A 67 3.54 -1.13 2.49
C SER A 67 3.05 0.31 2.59
N SER A 68 3.11 1.05 1.49
CA SER A 68 2.54 2.39 1.32
C SER A 68 1.48 2.35 0.22
N THR A 69 0.57 1.37 0.29
CA THR A 69 -0.41 1.16 -0.77
C THR A 69 -1.83 1.31 -0.25
N TYR A 70 -2.73 1.72 -1.14
CA TYR A 70 -4.16 1.65 -0.93
C TYR A 70 -4.72 0.37 -1.53
N ALA A 71 -5.74 -0.18 -0.91
CA ALA A 71 -6.53 -1.29 -1.44
C ALA A 71 -7.98 -0.84 -1.67
N LEU A 72 -8.42 -0.81 -2.92
CA LEU A 72 -9.83 -0.69 -3.26
C LEU A 72 -10.44 -2.09 -3.20
N ILE A 73 -11.30 -2.33 -2.22
CA ILE A 73 -11.98 -3.60 -1.99
C ILE A 73 -13.33 -3.57 -2.70
N LEU A 74 -13.55 -4.54 -3.58
CA LEU A 74 -14.78 -4.72 -4.34
C LEU A 74 -15.46 -6.01 -3.88
N ALA A 75 -16.49 -5.90 -3.04
CA ALA A 75 -17.31 -7.05 -2.62
C ALA A 75 -18.02 -7.63 -3.84
N ARG A 76 -17.86 -8.93 -4.10
CA ARG A 76 -18.39 -9.52 -5.35
C ARG A 76 -19.81 -10.06 -5.18
N ARG A 77 -19.97 -11.19 -4.52
CA ARG A 77 -21.26 -11.89 -4.40
C ARG A 77 -21.80 -11.93 -2.98
N LYS A 78 -20.97 -11.55 -2.00
CA LYS A 78 -21.28 -11.63 -0.58
C LYS A 78 -21.05 -10.28 0.06
N SER A 79 -21.86 -9.94 1.05
CA SER A 79 -21.60 -8.80 1.92
C SER A 79 -20.38 -9.05 2.80
N LEU A 80 -19.66 -7.99 3.13
CA LEU A 80 -18.48 -8.00 3.98
C LEU A 80 -18.69 -7.01 5.12
N HIS A 81 -18.25 -7.38 6.30
CA HIS A 81 -18.11 -6.46 7.42
C HIS A 81 -16.64 -6.04 7.52
N ILE A 82 -16.35 -4.73 7.52
CA ILE A 82 -14.99 -4.20 7.47
C ILE A 82 -14.77 -3.27 8.64
N CYS A 83 -13.71 -3.55 9.42
CA CYS A 83 -13.21 -2.66 10.46
C CYS A 83 -11.88 -2.07 9.98
N HIS A 84 -11.77 -0.75 9.87
CA HIS A 84 -10.56 -0.09 9.42
C HIS A 84 -10.47 1.36 9.91
N ALA A 85 -9.30 1.76 10.42
CA ALA A 85 -9.05 3.13 10.89
C ALA A 85 -10.11 3.63 11.91
N GLY A 86 -10.54 2.75 12.81
CA GLY A 86 -11.56 3.06 13.83
C GLY A 86 -13.00 3.18 13.29
N LYS A 87 -13.24 2.83 12.03
CA LYS A 87 -14.57 2.80 11.40
C LYS A 87 -14.99 1.37 11.13
N GLU A 88 -16.30 1.13 11.22
CA GLU A 88 -16.93 -0.12 10.83
C GLU A 88 -17.89 0.13 9.67
N ILE A 89 -17.87 -0.78 8.70
CA ILE A 89 -18.68 -0.68 7.49
C ILE A 89 -19.26 -2.03 7.15
N ASP A 90 -20.56 -2.05 6.92
CA ASP A 90 -21.23 -3.17 6.26
C ASP A 90 -21.24 -2.90 4.75
N LEU A 91 -20.38 -3.60 4.04
CA LEU A 91 -20.23 -3.48 2.60
C LEU A 91 -21.13 -4.49 1.90
N PRO A 92 -22.20 -4.08 1.21
CA PRO A 92 -23.09 -5.00 0.52
C PRO A 92 -22.39 -5.69 -0.66
N ALA A 93 -22.96 -6.77 -1.16
CA ALA A 93 -22.52 -7.35 -2.43
C ALA A 93 -22.57 -6.29 -3.54
N GLY A 94 -21.50 -6.19 -4.33
CA GLY A 94 -21.31 -5.11 -5.32
C GLY A 94 -20.79 -3.79 -4.72
N GLY A 95 -20.72 -3.67 -3.40
CA GLY A 95 -20.18 -2.49 -2.74
C GLY A 95 -18.66 -2.38 -2.88
N VAL A 96 -18.17 -1.15 -2.78
CA VAL A 96 -16.75 -0.81 -2.92
C VAL A 96 -16.32 0.10 -1.80
N THR A 97 -15.11 -0.10 -1.27
CA THR A 97 -14.49 0.76 -0.26
C THR A 97 -12.99 0.86 -0.45
N LEU A 98 -12.37 1.92 0.10
CA LEU A 98 -10.93 2.15 0.07
C LEU A 98 -10.32 1.94 1.45
N LEU A 99 -9.24 1.18 1.52
CA LEU A 99 -8.49 0.90 2.75
C LEU A 99 -7.02 1.30 2.58
N ARG A 100 -6.34 1.59 3.69
CA ARG A 100 -4.89 1.80 3.77
C ARG A 100 -4.21 0.53 4.21
N ASN A 101 -3.28 0.01 3.42
CA ASN A 101 -2.56 -1.21 3.79
C ASN A 101 -1.52 -1.03 4.91
N TRP A 102 -1.16 0.19 5.25
CA TRP A 102 -0.27 0.49 6.41
C TRP A 102 -0.99 0.67 7.73
N GLU A 103 -2.31 0.55 7.74
CA GLU A 103 -3.13 0.59 8.96
C GLU A 103 -3.72 -0.78 9.27
N PRO A 104 -3.84 -1.14 10.55
CA PRO A 104 -4.53 -2.35 10.95
C PRO A 104 -5.99 -2.33 10.49
N GLY A 105 -6.49 -3.51 10.13
CA GLY A 105 -7.87 -3.64 9.70
C GLY A 105 -8.30 -5.09 9.55
N ALA A 106 -9.59 -5.31 9.41
CA ALA A 106 -10.18 -6.62 9.28
C ALA A 106 -11.33 -6.61 8.27
N ILE A 107 -11.48 -7.71 7.54
CA ILE A 107 -12.60 -7.98 6.64
C ILE A 107 -13.22 -9.30 7.05
N ALA A 108 -14.44 -9.28 7.52
CA ALA A 108 -15.19 -10.45 7.96
C ALA A 108 -16.31 -10.81 6.98
N GLY A 109 -16.57 -12.11 6.84
CA GLY A 109 -17.66 -12.63 6.04
C GLY A 109 -18.30 -13.87 6.67
N GLY A 110 -19.49 -13.72 7.24
CA GLY A 110 -20.21 -14.82 7.92
C GLY A 110 -20.62 -15.95 6.96
N ARG A 111 -20.76 -15.66 5.66
CA ARG A 111 -21.03 -16.65 4.60
C ARG A 111 -19.79 -16.94 3.75
N GLY A 112 -18.60 -16.52 4.21
CA GLY A 112 -17.33 -16.56 3.50
C GLY A 112 -17.00 -15.23 2.83
N LEU A 113 -15.73 -15.08 2.47
CA LEU A 113 -15.22 -13.90 1.79
C LEU A 113 -15.27 -14.12 0.28
N ASP A 114 -15.71 -13.11 -0.47
CA ASP A 114 -15.64 -13.09 -1.93
C ASP A 114 -15.50 -11.64 -2.41
N PHE A 115 -14.27 -11.22 -2.67
CA PHE A 115 -13.95 -9.87 -3.08
C PHE A 115 -12.81 -9.82 -4.10
N ALA A 116 -12.68 -8.71 -4.79
CA ALA A 116 -11.48 -8.34 -5.52
C ALA A 116 -10.80 -7.17 -4.80
N ALA A 117 -9.48 -7.17 -4.80
CA ALA A 117 -8.67 -6.06 -4.31
C ALA A 117 -7.88 -5.46 -5.48
N VAL A 118 -8.02 -4.16 -5.69
CA VAL A 118 -7.15 -3.37 -6.56
C VAL A 118 -6.22 -2.57 -5.67
N VAL A 119 -4.96 -2.94 -5.68
CA VAL A 119 -3.93 -2.30 -4.85
C VAL A 119 -3.12 -1.34 -5.70
N VAL A 120 -2.95 -0.11 -5.22
CA VAL A 120 -2.16 0.92 -5.90
C VAL A 120 -1.25 1.64 -4.90
N PRO A 121 -0.03 2.04 -5.30
CA PRO A 121 0.87 2.81 -4.44
C PRO A 121 0.26 4.15 -4.03
N GLN A 122 0.52 4.57 -2.79
CA GLN A 122 0.10 5.88 -2.29
C GLN A 122 0.63 7.02 -3.17
N CYS A 123 1.90 6.94 -3.59
CA CYS A 123 2.52 7.96 -4.42
C CYS A 123 1.76 8.16 -5.74
N GLU A 124 1.19 7.11 -6.32
CA GLU A 124 0.43 7.21 -7.56
C GLU A 124 -0.88 7.99 -7.38
N LEU A 125 -1.60 7.78 -6.27
CA LEU A 125 -2.80 8.57 -5.98
C LEU A 125 -2.47 10.02 -5.62
N VAL A 126 -1.36 10.22 -4.90
CA VAL A 126 -0.88 11.57 -4.55
C VAL A 126 -0.48 12.35 -5.81
N ARG A 127 0.26 11.75 -6.74
CA ARG A 127 0.63 12.37 -8.02
C ARG A 127 -0.60 12.81 -8.82
N ARG A 128 -1.71 12.12 -8.68
CA ARG A 128 -3.01 12.43 -9.31
C ARG A 128 -3.86 13.41 -8.50
N GLY A 129 -3.35 13.93 -7.39
CA GLY A 129 -4.06 14.84 -6.50
C GLY A 129 -5.30 14.25 -5.86
N VAL A 130 -5.30 12.93 -5.64
CA VAL A 130 -6.42 12.23 -5.04
C VAL A 130 -6.40 12.41 -3.53
N GLU A 131 -7.39 13.10 -3.00
CA GLU A 131 -7.61 13.23 -1.57
C GLU A 131 -8.42 12.03 -1.06
N THR A 132 -7.80 11.20 -0.23
CA THR A 132 -8.39 9.92 0.21
C THR A 132 -9.09 10.00 1.57
N GLY A 133 -8.95 11.09 2.32
CA GLY A 133 -9.40 11.18 3.73
C GLY A 133 -10.85 10.76 3.96
N ASP A 134 -11.80 11.35 3.23
CA ASP A 134 -13.24 11.05 3.38
C ASP A 134 -13.67 9.77 2.64
N ALA A 135 -12.82 9.26 1.77
CA ALA A 135 -13.08 8.04 1.01
C ALA A 135 -12.69 6.77 1.79
N LEU A 136 -11.88 6.92 2.85
CA LEU A 136 -11.42 5.78 3.65
C LEU A 136 -12.55 5.19 4.47
N ALA A 137 -12.62 3.86 4.40
CA ALA A 137 -13.62 3.10 5.11
C ALA A 137 -15.03 3.69 4.91
N ALA A 138 -15.38 3.97 3.67
CA ALA A 138 -16.69 4.47 3.30
C ALA A 138 -17.21 3.70 2.08
N CYS A 139 -18.49 3.39 2.04
CA CYS A 139 -19.12 2.73 0.89
C CYS A 139 -19.24 3.73 -0.28
N PHE A 140 -18.75 3.31 -1.45
CA PHE A 140 -18.93 4.08 -2.69
C PHE A 140 -20.29 3.78 -3.32
N ASP A 141 -20.92 4.81 -3.91
CA ASP A 141 -22.19 4.64 -4.64
C ASP A 141 -21.96 3.68 -5.84
N PRO A 142 -22.71 2.57 -5.94
CA PRO A 142 -22.63 1.67 -7.08
C PRO A 142 -22.98 2.32 -8.43
N ARG A 143 -23.69 3.45 -8.41
CA ARG A 143 -24.04 4.22 -9.63
C ARG A 143 -22.88 5.06 -10.15
N ASN A 144 -21.79 5.19 -9.42
CA ASN A 144 -20.62 5.95 -9.87
C ASN A 144 -20.15 5.42 -11.23
N ALA A 145 -20.15 6.31 -12.24
CA ALA A 145 -19.78 5.96 -13.61
C ALA A 145 -18.34 5.43 -13.70
N MET A 146 -17.44 5.94 -12.85
CA MET A 146 -16.04 5.51 -12.81
C MET A 146 -15.88 4.10 -12.24
N LEU A 147 -16.75 3.68 -11.31
CA LEU A 147 -16.80 2.29 -10.87
C LEU A 147 -17.20 1.35 -12.01
N ARG A 148 -18.18 1.74 -12.82
CA ARG A 148 -18.58 0.92 -13.99
C ARG A 148 -17.43 0.77 -14.99
N LEU A 149 -16.68 1.85 -15.22
CA LEU A 149 -15.50 1.83 -16.09
C LEU A 149 -14.40 0.92 -15.50
N LEU A 150 -14.12 1.05 -14.21
CA LEU A 150 -13.17 0.17 -13.51
C LEU A 150 -13.59 -1.30 -13.61
N TYR A 151 -14.87 -1.63 -13.38
CA TYR A 151 -15.36 -2.99 -13.52
C TYR A 151 -15.19 -3.55 -14.95
N ALA A 152 -15.46 -2.74 -15.99
CA ALA A 152 -15.25 -3.12 -17.37
C ALA A 152 -13.77 -3.39 -17.65
N TYR A 153 -12.87 -2.53 -17.15
CA TYR A 153 -11.43 -2.69 -17.27
C TYR A 153 -10.93 -3.96 -16.58
N LEU A 154 -11.35 -4.21 -15.34
CA LEU A 154 -11.00 -5.43 -14.60
C LEU A 154 -11.52 -6.70 -15.28
N ARG A 155 -12.68 -6.63 -15.93
CA ARG A 155 -13.23 -7.75 -16.70
C ARG A 155 -12.36 -8.06 -17.92
N ALA A 156 -11.93 -7.03 -18.65
CA ALA A 156 -11.02 -7.18 -19.79
C ALA A 156 -9.68 -7.81 -19.36
N LEU A 157 -9.10 -7.35 -18.26
CA LEU A 157 -7.87 -7.94 -17.71
C LEU A 157 -8.04 -9.41 -17.28
N THR A 158 -9.24 -9.79 -16.82
CA THR A 158 -9.49 -11.16 -16.35
C THR A 158 -9.68 -12.13 -17.49
N GLY A 159 -10.22 -11.70 -18.61
CA GLY A 159 -10.56 -12.55 -19.77
C GLY A 159 -9.49 -12.56 -20.86
N GLY A 160 -8.46 -11.72 -20.74
CA GLY A 160 -7.36 -11.65 -21.70
C GLY A 160 -6.19 -12.58 -21.38
N GLU A 161 -5.29 -12.73 -22.35
CA GLU A 161 -4.00 -13.39 -22.10
C GLU A 161 -3.12 -12.53 -21.16
N PRO A 162 -2.22 -13.17 -20.38
CA PRO A 162 -1.29 -12.44 -19.52
C PRO A 162 -0.40 -11.49 -20.34
N LEU A 163 -0.27 -10.25 -19.85
CA LEU A 163 0.57 -9.23 -20.48
C LEU A 163 2.04 -9.63 -20.36
N GLN A 164 2.69 -9.90 -21.48
CA GLN A 164 4.08 -10.34 -21.53
C GLN A 164 5.06 -9.14 -21.50
N SER A 165 4.69 -8.01 -22.14
CA SER A 165 5.55 -6.84 -22.22
C SER A 165 5.60 -6.09 -20.88
N PRO A 166 6.81 -5.77 -20.34
CA PRO A 166 6.98 -4.91 -19.17
C PRO A 166 6.32 -3.53 -19.36
N ASP A 167 6.46 -2.93 -20.54
CA ASP A 167 5.88 -1.61 -20.84
C ASP A 167 4.35 -1.65 -20.83
N ALA A 168 3.76 -2.73 -21.37
CA ALA A 168 2.31 -2.92 -21.32
C ALA A 168 1.82 -3.10 -19.87
N ARG A 169 2.58 -3.80 -19.01
CA ARG A 169 2.26 -3.94 -17.60
C ARG A 169 2.34 -2.59 -16.88
N ALA A 170 3.42 -1.85 -17.07
CA ALA A 170 3.58 -0.51 -16.49
C ALA A 170 2.43 0.43 -16.91
N THR A 171 2.04 0.39 -18.18
CA THR A 171 0.90 1.17 -18.70
C THR A 171 -0.41 0.77 -18.01
N VAL A 172 -0.67 -0.52 -17.85
CA VAL A 172 -1.86 -1.02 -17.14
C VAL A 172 -1.84 -0.61 -15.66
N ALA A 173 -0.68 -0.64 -15.01
CA ALA A 173 -0.53 -0.17 -13.64
C ALA A 173 -0.91 1.33 -13.51
N CYS A 174 -0.46 2.17 -14.44
CA CYS A 174 -0.86 3.57 -14.52
C CYS A 174 -2.37 3.74 -14.72
N HIS A 175 -2.98 3.00 -15.65
CA HIS A 175 -4.42 3.04 -15.89
C HIS A 175 -5.23 2.62 -14.65
N LEU A 176 -4.77 1.60 -13.91
CA LEU A 176 -5.44 1.19 -12.67
C LEU A 176 -5.37 2.29 -11.61
N ALA A 177 -4.24 2.97 -11.48
CA ALA A 177 -4.11 4.09 -10.57
C ALA A 177 -4.99 5.29 -10.98
N ASP A 178 -5.10 5.58 -12.29
CA ASP A 178 -6.01 6.59 -12.84
C ASP A 178 -7.47 6.26 -12.50
N LEU A 179 -7.90 5.03 -12.78
CA LEU A 179 -9.28 4.59 -12.54
C LEU A 179 -9.61 4.60 -11.04
N VAL A 180 -8.72 4.12 -10.18
CA VAL A 180 -8.90 4.20 -8.72
C VAL A 180 -8.99 5.65 -8.28
N GLY A 181 -8.11 6.51 -8.79
CA GLY A 181 -8.14 7.94 -8.52
C GLY A 181 -9.47 8.60 -8.91
N LEU A 182 -10.00 8.31 -10.09
CA LEU A 182 -11.28 8.82 -10.57
C LEU A 182 -12.47 8.31 -9.74
N VAL A 183 -12.45 7.04 -9.33
CA VAL A 183 -13.46 6.47 -8.43
C VAL A 183 -13.48 7.21 -7.10
N VAL A 184 -12.31 7.44 -6.52
CA VAL A 184 -12.17 8.16 -5.23
C VAL A 184 -12.58 9.63 -5.37
N ALA A 185 -12.14 10.31 -6.44
CA ALA A 185 -12.44 11.72 -6.69
C ALA A 185 -13.92 11.95 -6.98
N GLY A 186 -14.60 11.05 -7.67
CA GLY A 186 -16.01 11.13 -8.02
C GLY A 186 -16.97 11.21 -6.81
N ARG A 187 -16.48 10.89 -5.62
CA ARG A 187 -17.24 11.06 -4.37
C ARG A 187 -17.30 12.50 -3.88
N LYS A 188 -16.39 13.38 -4.33
CA LYS A 188 -16.27 14.77 -3.88
C LYS A 188 -16.90 15.79 -4.82
N ALA A 189 -17.63 15.37 -5.86
CA ALA A 189 -18.14 16.27 -6.88
C ALA A 189 -19.18 17.30 -6.34
N ASP A 190 -19.66 17.14 -5.10
CA ASP A 190 -20.70 18.02 -4.54
C ASP A 190 -20.20 19.15 -3.63
N SER A 191 -18.91 19.24 -3.34
CA SER A 191 -18.45 20.33 -2.46
C SER A 191 -16.95 20.63 -2.53
N GLN A 192 -16.44 21.30 -3.57
CA GLN A 192 -15.24 22.14 -3.43
C GLN A 192 -14.90 22.93 -4.70
N ASP A 193 -14.40 24.16 -4.52
CA ASP A 193 -13.93 25.09 -5.53
C ASP A 193 -13.02 24.43 -6.59
N PRO A 194 -13.44 24.37 -7.88
CA PRO A 194 -12.71 23.70 -8.95
C PRO A 194 -11.30 24.28 -9.23
N TYR A 195 -11.07 25.53 -8.84
CA TYR A 195 -9.83 26.25 -9.13
C TYR A 195 -8.68 25.95 -8.12
N GLN A 196 -9.01 25.56 -6.90
CA GLN A 196 -7.98 25.29 -5.89
C GLN A 196 -7.36 23.88 -5.97
N LYS A 197 -8.08 22.92 -6.54
CA LYS A 197 -7.63 21.53 -6.63
C LYS A 197 -6.41 21.35 -7.53
N PRO A 198 -6.35 21.90 -8.76
CA PRO A 198 -5.16 21.81 -9.61
C PRO A 198 -3.92 22.45 -9.00
N ILE A 199 -4.10 23.60 -8.32
CA ILE A 199 -2.99 24.32 -7.66
C ILE A 199 -2.42 23.48 -6.50
N ARG A 200 -3.29 22.89 -5.67
CA ARG A 200 -2.87 22.00 -4.57
C ARG A 200 -2.15 20.77 -5.09
N GLN A 201 -2.65 20.19 -6.18
CA GLN A 201 -2.03 19.04 -6.84
C GLN A 201 -0.64 19.36 -7.36
N ALA A 202 -0.45 20.46 -8.06
CA ALA A 202 0.85 20.91 -8.52
C ALA A 202 1.83 21.08 -7.37
N ARG A 203 1.41 21.72 -6.28
CA ARG A 203 2.26 21.95 -5.10
C ARG A 203 2.66 20.67 -4.38
N ILE A 204 1.78 19.67 -4.27
CA ILE A 204 2.15 18.39 -3.63
C ILE A 204 3.08 17.58 -4.52
N ILE A 205 2.92 17.60 -5.84
CA ILE A 205 3.84 16.96 -6.79
C ILE A 205 5.24 17.59 -6.71
N GLU A 206 5.32 18.92 -6.69
CA GLU A 206 6.58 19.65 -6.47
C GLU A 206 7.26 19.26 -5.15
N ALA A 207 6.48 19.20 -4.05
CA ALA A 207 6.99 18.81 -2.75
C ALA A 207 7.55 17.39 -2.75
N ILE A 208 6.82 16.44 -3.36
CA ILE A 208 7.26 15.05 -3.47
C ILE A 208 8.53 14.94 -4.30
N GLY A 209 8.58 15.58 -5.46
CA GLY A 209 9.77 15.59 -6.31
C GLY A 209 10.98 16.17 -5.58
N TYR A 210 10.81 17.28 -4.86
CA TYR A 210 11.88 17.86 -4.06
C TYR A 210 12.37 16.89 -2.97
N ILE A 211 11.46 16.24 -2.23
CA ILE A 211 11.80 15.26 -1.20
C ILE A 211 12.53 14.06 -1.81
N GLU A 212 12.07 13.52 -2.93
CA GLU A 212 12.68 12.37 -3.61
C GLU A 212 14.12 12.64 -4.07
N HIS A 213 14.44 13.90 -4.37
CA HIS A 213 15.82 14.30 -4.73
C HIS A 213 16.71 14.62 -3.52
N HIS A 214 16.13 14.96 -2.37
CA HIS A 214 16.88 15.50 -1.23
C HIS A 214 16.71 14.70 0.07
N PHE A 215 15.99 13.57 0.09
CA PHE A 215 15.70 12.85 1.34
C PHE A 215 16.94 12.31 2.07
N GLN A 216 18.07 12.16 1.37
CA GLN A 216 19.36 11.75 1.94
C GLN A 216 20.04 12.90 2.71
N ASP A 217 19.68 14.16 2.48
CA ASP A 217 20.16 15.27 3.28
C ASP A 217 19.59 15.17 4.70
N ALA A 218 20.47 14.88 5.68
CA ALA A 218 20.09 14.73 7.09
C ALA A 218 19.41 16.01 7.64
N GLU A 219 19.76 17.17 7.09
CA GLU A 219 19.23 18.48 7.45
C GLU A 219 17.93 18.84 6.70
N LEU A 220 17.35 17.93 5.93
CA LEU A 220 16.10 18.19 5.24
C LEU A 220 14.95 18.37 6.23
N THR A 221 14.37 19.56 6.25
CA THR A 221 13.24 19.93 7.10
C THR A 221 12.01 20.27 6.29
N ALA A 222 10.82 20.21 6.91
CA ALA A 222 9.58 20.67 6.28
C ALA A 222 9.67 22.15 5.85
N GLY A 223 10.43 22.96 6.58
CA GLY A 223 10.70 24.35 6.22
C GLY A 223 11.49 24.51 4.93
N LYS A 224 12.55 23.70 4.75
CA LYS A 224 13.34 23.71 3.50
C LYS A 224 12.49 23.30 2.30
N VAL A 225 11.67 22.23 2.43
CA VAL A 225 10.78 21.78 1.36
C VAL A 225 9.73 22.85 1.05
N ALA A 226 9.10 23.41 2.08
CA ALA A 226 8.09 24.45 1.91
C ALA A 226 8.65 25.69 1.20
N ALA A 227 9.86 26.14 1.62
CA ALA A 227 10.56 27.26 0.98
C ALA A 227 10.88 26.98 -0.48
N ALA A 228 11.33 25.76 -0.80
CA ALA A 228 11.67 25.36 -2.16
C ALA A 228 10.48 25.41 -3.13
N ILE A 229 9.27 25.09 -2.65
CA ILE A 229 8.04 25.13 -3.46
C ILE A 229 7.21 26.40 -3.25
N GLY A 230 7.76 27.40 -2.52
CA GLY A 230 7.14 28.71 -2.32
C GLY A 230 5.84 28.68 -1.48
N VAL A 231 5.79 27.86 -0.44
CA VAL A 231 4.65 27.77 0.48
C VAL A 231 5.09 27.86 1.95
N SER A 232 4.14 28.00 2.88
CA SER A 232 4.44 27.90 4.31
C SER A 232 4.56 26.43 4.76
N SER A 233 5.35 26.18 5.81
CA SER A 233 5.46 24.84 6.41
C SER A 233 4.10 24.29 6.87
N ARG A 234 3.25 25.15 7.40
CA ARG A 234 1.88 24.81 7.82
C ARG A 234 1.04 24.34 6.63
N TYR A 235 1.16 25.01 5.47
CA TYR A 235 0.43 24.63 4.28
C TYR A 235 0.99 23.33 3.66
N LEU A 236 2.31 23.13 3.71
CA LEU A 236 2.93 21.86 3.32
C LEU A 236 2.37 20.69 4.15
N GLU A 237 2.33 20.82 5.49
CA GLU A 237 1.75 19.79 6.36
C GLU A 237 0.27 19.55 6.06
N TYR A 238 -0.50 20.60 5.78
CA TYR A 238 -1.90 20.49 5.35
C TYR A 238 -2.03 19.69 4.06
N LEU A 239 -1.18 19.95 3.04
CA LEU A 239 -1.16 19.22 1.78
C LEU A 239 -0.88 17.72 2.00
N PHE A 240 0.12 17.39 2.83
CA PHE A 240 0.43 15.98 3.16
C PHE A 240 -0.70 15.31 3.94
N LYS A 241 -1.34 16.02 4.87
CA LYS A 241 -2.49 15.50 5.61
C LYS A 241 -3.67 15.18 4.69
N LEU A 242 -3.96 16.04 3.72
CA LEU A 242 -5.00 15.80 2.70
C LEU A 242 -4.71 14.56 1.85
N SER A 243 -3.44 14.28 1.56
CA SER A 243 -3.03 13.08 0.83
C SER A 243 -2.89 11.83 1.70
N GLY A 244 -3.29 11.92 2.97
CA GLY A 244 -3.36 10.78 3.88
C GLY A 244 -2.05 10.43 4.57
N GLY A 245 -1.09 11.37 4.67
CA GLY A 245 0.19 11.15 5.31
C GLY A 245 0.75 12.39 6.01
N SER A 246 2.03 12.36 6.35
CA SER A 246 2.79 13.52 6.80
C SER A 246 4.11 13.60 6.04
N TYR A 247 4.67 14.82 5.95
CA TYR A 247 6.01 15.04 5.44
C TYR A 247 7.04 14.12 6.10
N SER A 248 7.06 14.10 7.43
CA SER A 248 8.03 13.32 8.21
C SER A 248 7.91 11.80 7.93
N ALA A 249 6.70 11.28 7.79
CA ALA A 249 6.48 9.89 7.44
C ALA A 249 7.01 9.57 6.03
N ARG A 250 6.83 10.48 5.07
CA ARG A 250 7.33 10.32 3.71
C ARG A 250 8.85 10.24 3.66
N VAL A 251 9.55 11.22 4.25
CA VAL A 251 11.02 11.26 4.32
C VAL A 251 11.56 10.01 5.01
N ARG A 252 11.02 9.68 6.20
CA ARG A 252 11.40 8.48 6.94
C ARG A 252 11.25 7.21 6.10
N ASN A 253 10.15 7.06 5.38
CA ASN A 253 9.91 5.89 4.54
C ASN A 253 10.95 5.74 3.44
N LEU A 254 11.29 6.82 2.74
CA LEU A 254 12.33 6.81 1.70
C LEU A 254 13.69 6.43 2.27
N ARG A 255 14.08 7.02 3.39
CA ARG A 255 15.32 6.71 4.10
C ARG A 255 15.40 5.25 4.54
N LEU A 256 14.32 4.70 5.11
CA LEU A 256 14.28 3.30 5.55
C LEU A 256 14.35 2.33 4.37
N VAL A 257 13.69 2.64 3.25
CA VAL A 257 13.78 1.82 2.03
C VAL A 257 15.20 1.82 1.49
N LEU A 258 15.83 3.00 1.38
CA LEU A 258 17.21 3.10 0.93
C LEU A 258 18.16 2.33 1.86
N ALA A 259 18.05 2.53 3.18
CA ALA A 259 18.88 1.84 4.15
C ALA A 259 18.75 0.30 4.02
N ARG A 260 17.53 -0.21 3.81
CA ARG A 260 17.31 -1.64 3.60
C ARG A 260 17.98 -2.13 2.32
N ASN A 261 17.84 -1.40 1.22
CA ASN A 261 18.49 -1.75 -0.04
C ASN A 261 20.02 -1.77 0.10
N LEU A 262 20.60 -0.78 0.77
CA LEU A 262 22.05 -0.73 1.05
C LEU A 262 22.51 -1.90 1.93
N LEU A 263 21.71 -2.33 2.91
CA LEU A 263 22.01 -3.48 3.78
C LEU A 263 21.94 -4.82 3.04
N MET A 264 21.08 -4.92 2.03
CA MET A 264 20.89 -6.14 1.23
C MET A 264 21.87 -6.22 0.04
N ASP A 265 22.51 -5.13 -0.31
CA ASP A 265 23.47 -5.07 -1.42
C ASP A 265 24.81 -5.73 -0.99
N SER A 266 25.21 -6.75 -1.73
CA SER A 266 26.46 -7.48 -1.53
C SER A 266 27.72 -6.59 -1.61
N CYS A 267 27.67 -5.52 -2.39
CA CYS A 267 28.74 -4.54 -2.50
C CYS A 267 29.00 -3.79 -1.18
N ASN A 268 28.05 -3.77 -0.29
CA ASN A 268 28.12 -3.08 1.01
C ASN A 268 28.43 -4.00 2.19
N THR A 269 28.74 -5.27 1.98
CA THR A 269 28.91 -6.27 3.05
C THR A 269 30.01 -5.87 4.07
N GLY A 270 31.07 -5.22 3.62
CA GLY A 270 32.18 -4.75 4.47
C GLY A 270 31.96 -3.39 5.15
N ARG A 271 30.92 -2.65 4.81
CA ARG A 271 30.65 -1.32 5.36
C ARG A 271 29.93 -1.41 6.70
N ARG A 272 30.21 -0.47 7.61
CA ARG A 272 29.52 -0.44 8.90
C ARG A 272 28.07 -0.03 8.72
N ILE A 273 27.15 -0.57 9.54
CA ILE A 273 25.71 -0.23 9.49
C ILE A 273 25.48 1.26 9.74
N VAL A 274 26.29 1.88 10.60
CA VAL A 274 26.20 3.31 10.86
C VAL A 274 26.47 4.13 9.61
N ASP A 275 27.46 3.74 8.80
CA ASP A 275 27.79 4.47 7.56
C ASP A 275 26.64 4.37 6.54
N LEU A 276 26.02 3.19 6.41
CA LEU A 276 24.86 2.99 5.55
C LEU A 276 23.61 3.75 6.03
N ALA A 277 23.44 3.89 7.34
CA ALA A 277 22.36 4.71 7.91
C ALA A 277 22.59 6.20 7.63
N LEU A 278 23.83 6.67 7.73
CA LEU A 278 24.20 8.06 7.38
C LEU A 278 23.96 8.32 5.89
N ASP A 279 24.38 7.40 5.00
CA ASP A 279 24.14 7.52 3.55
C ASP A 279 22.64 7.55 3.21
N ALA A 280 21.83 6.87 4.01
CA ALA A 280 20.38 6.92 3.86
C ALA A 280 19.73 8.20 4.44
N GLY A 281 20.53 9.09 5.05
CA GLY A 281 20.10 10.39 5.57
C GLY A 281 19.70 10.39 7.05
N PHE A 282 20.02 9.33 7.82
CA PHE A 282 19.79 9.35 9.26
C PHE A 282 20.97 10.01 10.00
N SER A 283 20.68 10.97 10.86
CA SER A 283 21.68 11.61 11.74
C SER A 283 21.83 10.93 13.11
N ASP A 284 20.84 10.13 13.51
CA ASP A 284 20.80 9.42 14.81
C ASP A 284 20.60 7.92 14.60
N LEU A 285 21.63 7.15 14.99
CA LEU A 285 21.64 5.69 14.86
C LEU A 285 20.60 5.01 15.78
N SER A 286 20.37 5.57 16.97
CA SER A 286 19.39 5.01 17.92
C SER A 286 17.98 5.16 17.37
N HIS A 287 17.69 6.34 16.80
CA HIS A 287 16.43 6.65 16.13
C HIS A 287 16.24 5.77 14.88
N PHE A 288 17.29 5.60 14.06
CA PHE A 288 17.29 4.70 12.91
C PHE A 288 16.96 3.27 13.33
N ASN A 289 17.67 2.69 14.30
CA ASN A 289 17.47 1.29 14.72
C ASN A 289 16.04 1.04 15.22
N ARG A 290 15.48 1.99 15.99
CA ARG A 290 14.11 1.91 16.48
C ARG A 290 13.12 1.93 15.32
N GLN A 291 13.22 2.90 14.41
CA GLN A 291 12.32 3.04 13.26
C GLN A 291 12.44 1.88 12.28
N TYR A 292 13.66 1.37 12.08
CA TYR A 292 13.90 0.20 11.23
C TYR A 292 13.20 -1.03 11.78
N ARG A 293 13.35 -1.29 13.09
CA ARG A 293 12.67 -2.41 13.75
C ARG A 293 11.15 -2.24 13.75
N GLU A 294 10.65 -1.04 14.00
CA GLU A 294 9.21 -0.74 13.91
C GLU A 294 8.65 -1.05 12.52
N ARG A 295 9.40 -0.76 11.48
CA ARG A 295 8.96 -0.93 10.10
C ARG A 295 9.07 -2.36 9.59
N TYR A 296 10.20 -3.03 9.87
CA TYR A 296 10.53 -4.31 9.26
C TYR A 296 10.43 -5.51 10.21
N GLY A 297 10.20 -5.28 11.51
CA GLY A 297 10.10 -6.34 12.52
C GLY A 297 11.44 -6.97 12.90
N GLU A 298 12.53 -6.56 12.25
CA GLU A 298 13.89 -7.08 12.46
C GLU A 298 14.92 -5.96 12.60
N THR A 299 16.10 -6.30 13.08
CA THR A 299 17.20 -5.31 13.19
C THR A 299 17.93 -5.15 11.84
N PRO A 300 18.61 -4.00 11.60
CA PRO A 300 19.48 -3.84 10.43
C PRO A 300 20.55 -4.94 10.32
N SER A 301 21.10 -5.39 11.45
CA SER A 301 22.08 -6.48 11.49
C SER A 301 21.48 -7.81 11.04
N THR A 302 20.25 -8.10 11.45
CA THR A 302 19.52 -9.30 11.04
C THR A 302 19.24 -9.30 9.54
N THR A 303 18.78 -8.17 9.01
CA THR A 303 18.55 -8.01 7.57
C THR A 303 19.82 -8.31 6.77
N ARG A 304 20.97 -7.71 7.18
CA ARG A 304 22.26 -7.95 6.52
C ARG A 304 22.68 -9.42 6.58
N ALA A 305 22.56 -10.05 7.77
CA ALA A 305 22.94 -11.44 7.94
C ALA A 305 22.11 -12.40 7.07
N ASN A 306 20.81 -12.10 6.91
CA ASN A 306 19.90 -12.86 6.06
C ASN A 306 20.23 -12.66 4.58
N ALA A 307 20.56 -11.45 4.15
CA ALA A 307 20.98 -11.16 2.77
C ALA A 307 22.29 -11.89 2.40
N SER A 308 23.24 -12.00 3.34
CA SER A 308 24.51 -12.72 3.13
C SER A 308 24.35 -14.24 3.07
N ARG A 309 23.24 -14.79 3.56
CA ARG A 309 22.94 -16.23 3.57
C ARG A 309 22.17 -16.69 2.33
N SER A 310 21.54 -15.78 1.60
CA SER A 310 20.83 -16.09 0.36
C SER A 310 21.80 -15.90 -0.81
N PRO A 311 22.18 -16.96 -1.57
CA PRO A 311 23.01 -16.79 -2.76
C PRO A 311 22.28 -15.92 -3.78
N PRO A 312 22.98 -15.09 -4.57
CA PRO A 312 22.37 -14.30 -5.62
C PRO A 312 21.71 -15.25 -6.62
N THR A 313 20.40 -15.08 -6.83
CA THR A 313 19.70 -15.76 -7.92
C THR A 313 20.31 -15.25 -9.22
N PRO A 314 20.89 -16.12 -10.09
CA PRO A 314 21.45 -15.66 -11.34
C PRO A 314 20.33 -15.11 -12.22
N VAL A 315 20.44 -13.83 -12.58
CA VAL A 315 19.63 -13.22 -13.64
C VAL A 315 20.04 -13.90 -14.94
N ARG A 316 19.14 -14.70 -15.50
CA ARG A 316 19.20 -15.16 -16.90
C ARG A 316 18.35 -14.23 -17.77
#